data_69ab9e507ed6bd608349cdd054f2e3c9
#
_entry.id   69ab9e507ed6bd608349cdd054f2e3c9
#
_cell.length_a   1.000
_cell.length_b   1.000
_cell.length_c   1.000
_cell.angle_alpha   90.00
_cell.angle_beta   90.00
_cell.angle_gamma   90.00
#
_symmetry.space_group_name_H-M   'P 1'
#
loop_
_entity.id
_entity.type
_entity.pdbx_description
1 polymer ?
#
loop_
_entity_poly.entity_id
_entity_poly.type
_entity_poly.pdbx_seq_one_letter_code
_entity_poly.pdbx_strand_id
1 'polypeptide(L)'
;VCSSDLTAQAGFALLPGTMLGAFLSPVFGKLYDRNGPKPTLFTGNSLLFLAVLLLLIFTKELTLTAVIAIYICFTLGRNMAFNNTLALATTQVDKGKTADTTALFQLAQTFAGAIGTAVTAVIANQAPNMTKGTQNVFTLLLSLVIFVFLSYLLLFKRIAAKKL
;
A
#
# COMPACT_ATOMS: atom_id res chain seq x y z
N VAL A 1 14.42 -14.96 -26.02
CA VAL A 1 12.99 -15.26 -26.13
C VAL A 1 12.35 -15.52 -24.76
N CYS A 2 13.03 -16.17 -23.80
CA CYS A 2 12.42 -16.50 -22.51
C CYS A 2 12.20 -15.29 -21.55
N SER A 3 12.92 -14.18 -21.73
CA SER A 3 12.84 -13.04 -20.80
C SER A 3 11.59 -12.16 -21.01
N SER A 4 11.15 -12.00 -22.26
CA SER A 4 9.96 -11.22 -22.62
C SER A 4 8.66 -11.87 -22.14
N ASP A 5 8.58 -13.21 -22.21
CA ASP A 5 7.39 -13.95 -21.80
C ASP A 5 7.20 -13.93 -20.27
N LEU A 6 8.29 -14.01 -19.50
CA LEU A 6 8.26 -13.88 -18.03
C LEU A 6 7.82 -12.48 -17.60
N THR A 7 8.29 -11.44 -18.29
CA THR A 7 7.90 -10.06 -17.98
C THR A 7 6.43 -9.81 -18.31
N ALA A 8 5.94 -10.37 -19.44
CA ALA A 8 4.53 -10.29 -19.81
C ALA A 8 3.65 -11.04 -18.79
N GLN A 9 4.02 -12.25 -18.39
CA GLN A 9 3.29 -13.02 -17.37
C GLN A 9 3.24 -12.30 -16.03
N ALA A 10 4.35 -11.68 -15.60
CA ALA A 10 4.39 -10.87 -14.37
C ALA A 10 3.44 -9.66 -14.49
N GLY A 11 3.41 -8.98 -15.64
CA GLY A 11 2.47 -7.89 -15.89
C GLY A 11 1.01 -8.34 -15.82
N PHE A 12 0.68 -9.46 -16.48
CA PHE A 12 -0.68 -10.03 -16.45
C PHE A 12 -1.10 -10.49 -15.04
N ALA A 13 -0.18 -10.97 -14.21
CA ALA A 13 -0.46 -11.36 -12.85
C ALA A 13 -0.90 -10.18 -11.95
N LEU A 14 -0.48 -8.95 -12.28
CA LEU A 14 -0.85 -7.75 -11.53
C LEU A 14 -2.18 -7.13 -11.98
N LEU A 15 -2.66 -7.42 -13.18
CA LEU A 15 -3.88 -6.85 -13.74
C LEU A 15 -5.13 -7.11 -12.88
N PRO A 16 -5.42 -8.35 -12.41
CA PRO A 16 -6.62 -8.60 -11.62
C PRO A 16 -6.69 -7.75 -10.35
N GLY A 17 -5.54 -7.58 -9.66
CA GLY A 17 -5.46 -6.77 -8.44
C GLY A 17 -5.71 -5.28 -8.71
N THR A 18 -5.12 -4.73 -9.77
CA THR A 18 -5.31 -3.31 -10.12
C THR A 18 -6.73 -3.02 -10.57
N MET A 19 -7.32 -3.89 -11.40
CA MET A 19 -8.71 -3.76 -11.86
C MET A 19 -9.69 -3.82 -10.67
N LEU A 20 -9.58 -4.83 -9.82
CA LEU A 20 -10.42 -4.95 -8.62
C LEU A 20 -10.27 -3.73 -7.70
N GLY A 21 -9.04 -3.25 -7.51
CA GLY A 21 -8.78 -2.04 -6.72
C GLY A 21 -9.48 -0.80 -7.29
N ALA A 22 -9.48 -0.64 -8.62
CA ALA A 22 -10.17 0.47 -9.29
C ALA A 22 -11.69 0.37 -9.15
N PHE A 23 -12.28 -0.81 -9.42
CA PHE A 23 -13.71 -1.04 -9.30
C PHE A 23 -14.24 -0.90 -7.87
N LEU A 24 -13.45 -1.28 -6.87
CA LEU A 24 -13.84 -1.20 -5.46
C LEU A 24 -13.55 0.18 -4.83
N SER A 25 -12.85 1.07 -5.50
CA SER A 25 -12.54 2.41 -5.00
C SER A 25 -13.80 3.21 -4.58
N PRO A 26 -14.92 3.22 -5.35
CA PRO A 26 -16.16 3.89 -4.90
C PRO A 26 -16.79 3.24 -3.66
N VAL A 27 -16.62 1.92 -3.49
CA VAL A 27 -17.11 1.21 -2.31
C VAL A 27 -16.32 1.63 -1.06
N PHE A 28 -15.01 1.79 -1.20
CA PHE A 28 -14.16 2.27 -0.11
C PHE A 28 -14.47 3.71 0.29
N GLY A 29 -14.84 4.58 -0.67
CA GLY A 29 -15.34 5.92 -0.37
C GLY A 29 -16.65 5.88 0.44
N LYS A 30 -17.63 5.09 0.02
CA LYS A 30 -18.89 4.92 0.77
C LYS A 30 -18.66 4.33 2.17
N LEU A 31 -17.73 3.41 2.31
CA LEU A 31 -17.36 2.83 3.60
C LEU A 31 -16.73 3.88 4.54
N TYR A 32 -15.92 4.77 3.96
CA TYR A 32 -15.34 5.91 4.68
C TYR A 32 -16.42 6.88 5.15
N ASP A 33 -17.38 7.23 4.28
CA ASP A 33 -18.46 8.14 4.61
C ASP A 33 -19.40 7.58 5.69
N ARG A 34 -19.63 6.26 5.68
CA ARG A 34 -20.51 5.58 6.64
C ARG A 34 -19.87 5.32 7.99
N ASN A 35 -18.63 4.85 8.00
CA ASN A 35 -17.96 4.37 9.22
C ASN A 35 -16.96 5.38 9.79
N GLY A 36 -16.66 6.44 9.04
CA GLY A 36 -15.68 7.46 9.40
C GLY A 36 -14.22 7.06 9.09
N PRO A 37 -13.28 8.00 9.31
CA PRO A 37 -11.87 7.82 8.93
C PRO A 37 -11.15 6.75 9.73
N LYS A 38 -11.41 6.63 11.05
CA LYS A 38 -10.66 5.73 11.92
C LYS A 38 -10.77 4.26 11.52
N PRO A 39 -11.96 3.62 11.51
CA PRO A 39 -12.06 2.20 11.22
C PRO A 39 -11.61 1.89 9.80
N THR A 40 -11.90 2.76 8.85
CA THR A 40 -11.56 2.53 7.43
C THR A 40 -10.05 2.55 7.19
N LEU A 41 -9.33 3.50 7.80
CA LEU A 41 -7.86 3.55 7.72
C LEU A 41 -7.21 2.37 8.44
N PHE A 42 -7.73 1.96 9.60
CA PHE A 42 -7.22 0.78 10.31
C PHE A 42 -7.43 -0.50 9.50
N THR A 43 -8.61 -0.70 8.92
CA THR A 43 -8.90 -1.86 8.09
C THR A 43 -7.99 -1.92 6.86
N GLY A 44 -7.82 -0.79 6.16
CA GLY A 44 -6.93 -0.70 5.00
C GLY A 44 -5.47 -1.03 5.34
N ASN A 45 -4.94 -0.45 6.42
CA ASN A 45 -3.58 -0.72 6.87
C ASN A 45 -3.39 -2.14 7.42
N SER A 46 -4.40 -2.71 8.10
CA SER A 46 -4.35 -4.11 8.56
C SER A 46 -4.34 -5.09 7.39
N LEU A 47 -5.10 -4.82 6.34
CA LEU A 47 -5.12 -5.62 5.12
C LEU A 47 -3.77 -5.57 4.40
N LEU A 48 -3.19 -4.38 4.32
CA LEU A 48 -1.86 -4.16 3.75
C LEU A 48 -0.76 -4.87 4.56
N PHE A 49 -0.82 -4.78 5.89
CA PHE A 49 0.09 -5.49 6.79
C PHE A 49 0.00 -7.00 6.60
N LEU A 50 -1.21 -7.54 6.57
CA LEU A 50 -1.44 -8.97 6.35
C LEU A 50 -0.88 -9.43 5.00
N ALA A 51 -1.11 -8.67 3.93
CA ALA A 51 -0.59 -9.01 2.61
C ALA A 51 0.94 -9.05 2.57
N VAL A 52 1.62 -8.03 3.14
CA VAL A 52 3.09 -8.00 3.18
C VAL A 52 3.64 -9.11 4.07
N LEU A 53 2.98 -9.41 5.19
CA LEU A 53 3.36 -10.51 6.07
C LEU A 53 3.25 -11.86 5.36
N LEU A 54 2.17 -12.11 4.62
CA LEU A 54 1.99 -13.32 3.83
C LEU A 54 3.07 -13.44 2.74
N LEU A 55 3.42 -12.36 2.04
CA LEU A 55 4.51 -12.37 1.07
C LEU A 55 5.85 -12.75 1.72
N LEU A 56 6.11 -12.26 2.93
CA LEU A 56 7.34 -12.58 3.66
C LEU A 56 7.37 -14.05 4.09
N ILE A 57 6.28 -14.58 4.64
CA ILE A 57 6.20 -15.96 5.13
C ILE A 57 6.35 -16.96 3.97
N PHE A 58 5.61 -16.72 2.89
CA PHE A 58 5.56 -17.63 1.75
C PHE A 58 6.65 -17.38 0.70
N THR A 59 7.64 -16.53 0.95
CA THR A 59 8.66 -16.14 -0.04
C THR A 59 9.36 -17.35 -0.69
N LYS A 60 9.50 -18.48 0.02
CA LYS A 60 10.16 -19.69 -0.49
C LYS A 60 9.27 -20.58 -1.36
N GLU A 61 7.95 -20.47 -1.22
CA GLU A 61 6.96 -21.35 -1.84
C GLU A 61 5.92 -20.55 -2.65
N LEU A 62 6.30 -19.36 -3.14
CA LEU A 62 5.42 -18.48 -3.90
C LEU A 62 5.06 -19.14 -5.24
N THR A 63 3.85 -19.67 -5.33
CA THR A 63 3.23 -20.02 -6.61
C THR A 63 2.62 -18.78 -7.26
N LEU A 64 2.51 -18.75 -8.59
CA LEU A 64 1.90 -17.62 -9.31
C LEU A 64 0.50 -17.28 -8.78
N THR A 65 -0.31 -18.30 -8.49
CA THR A 65 -1.66 -18.12 -7.92
C THR A 65 -1.64 -17.47 -6.54
N ALA A 66 -0.70 -17.88 -5.67
CA ALA A 66 -0.54 -17.27 -4.35
C ALA A 66 -0.11 -15.80 -4.46
N VAL A 67 0.81 -15.48 -5.37
CA VAL A 67 1.23 -14.10 -5.65
C VAL A 67 0.05 -13.25 -6.08
N ILE A 68 -0.77 -13.72 -7.02
CA ILE A 68 -1.96 -13.00 -7.50
C ILE A 68 -2.94 -12.74 -6.35
N ALA A 69 -3.26 -13.77 -5.54
CA ALA A 69 -4.20 -13.64 -4.44
C ALA A 69 -3.71 -12.65 -3.37
N ILE A 70 -2.44 -12.74 -2.97
CA ILE A 70 -1.84 -11.83 -1.99
C ILE A 70 -1.73 -10.41 -2.56
N TYR A 71 -1.42 -10.28 -3.85
CA TYR A 71 -1.34 -8.99 -4.53
C TYR A 71 -2.71 -8.29 -4.61
N ILE A 72 -3.79 -9.03 -4.81
CA ILE A 72 -5.16 -8.49 -4.73
C ILE A 72 -5.40 -7.92 -3.32
N CYS A 73 -5.10 -8.69 -2.28
CA CYS A 73 -5.21 -8.24 -0.90
C CYS A 73 -4.38 -6.97 -0.61
N PHE A 74 -3.13 -6.95 -1.09
CA PHE A 74 -2.24 -5.80 -1.00
C PHE A 74 -2.81 -4.56 -1.69
N THR A 75 -3.31 -4.70 -2.91
CA THR A 75 -3.84 -3.59 -3.71
C THR A 75 -5.10 -3.01 -3.09
N LEU A 76 -5.99 -3.84 -2.56
CA LEU A 76 -7.18 -3.41 -1.84
C LEU A 76 -6.82 -2.64 -0.57
N GLY A 77 -5.91 -3.17 0.25
CA GLY A 77 -5.43 -2.50 1.45
C GLY A 77 -4.78 -1.15 1.15
N ARG A 78 -3.91 -1.10 0.13
CA ARG A 78 -3.24 0.12 -0.32
C ARG A 78 -4.23 1.18 -0.81
N ASN A 79 -5.16 0.81 -1.68
CA ASN A 79 -6.13 1.75 -2.22
C ASN A 79 -7.06 2.29 -1.13
N MET A 80 -7.50 1.43 -0.21
CA MET A 80 -8.32 1.83 0.93
C MET A 80 -7.56 2.78 1.86
N ALA A 81 -6.31 2.50 2.19
CA ALA A 81 -5.49 3.36 3.03
C ALA A 81 -5.18 4.70 2.36
N PHE A 82 -4.71 4.70 1.11
CA PHE A 82 -4.29 5.91 0.41
C PHE A 82 -5.46 6.86 0.11
N ASN A 83 -6.54 6.34 -0.49
CA ASN A 83 -7.68 7.18 -0.87
C ASN A 83 -8.36 7.81 0.35
N ASN A 84 -8.47 7.06 1.45
CA ASN A 84 -9.09 7.58 2.66
C ASN A 84 -8.17 8.55 3.42
N THR A 85 -6.84 8.39 3.32
CA THR A 85 -5.88 9.37 3.84
C THR A 85 -5.97 10.68 3.06
N LEU A 86 -6.03 10.60 1.73
CA LEU A 86 -6.20 11.77 0.88
C LEU A 86 -7.54 12.47 1.17
N ALA A 87 -8.64 11.72 1.27
CA ALA A 87 -9.95 12.27 1.64
C ALA A 87 -9.90 12.97 3.00
N LEU A 88 -9.28 12.36 4.01
CA LEU A 88 -9.09 13.00 5.32
C LEU A 88 -8.26 14.28 5.22
N ALA A 89 -7.17 14.28 4.46
CA ALA A 89 -6.32 15.45 4.29
C ALA A 89 -7.05 16.62 3.61
N THR A 90 -7.84 16.34 2.57
CA THR A 90 -8.62 17.36 1.85
C THR A 90 -9.75 17.96 2.68
N THR A 91 -10.27 17.25 3.68
CA THR A 91 -11.27 17.80 4.62
C THR A 91 -10.68 18.73 5.67
N GLN A 92 -9.35 18.73 5.87
CA GLN A 92 -8.66 19.56 6.87
C GLN A 92 -8.12 20.88 6.29
N VAL A 93 -8.32 21.13 5.01
CA VAL A 93 -7.87 22.36 4.31
C VAL A 93 -9.06 23.14 3.77
N ASP A 94 -8.85 24.45 3.52
CA ASP A 94 -9.84 25.30 2.90
C ASP A 94 -10.23 24.79 1.49
N LYS A 95 -11.47 24.97 1.09
CA LYS A 95 -11.99 24.50 -0.20
C LYS A 95 -11.15 24.97 -1.40
N GLY A 96 -10.57 26.16 -1.34
CA GLY A 96 -9.68 26.69 -2.38
C GLY A 96 -8.33 25.98 -2.50
N LYS A 97 -7.90 25.25 -1.47
CA LYS A 97 -6.59 24.55 -1.41
C LYS A 97 -6.68 23.04 -1.63
N THR A 98 -7.86 22.53 -1.90
CA THR A 98 -8.10 21.10 -2.09
C THR A 98 -7.33 20.55 -3.29
N ALA A 99 -7.28 21.30 -4.39
CA ALA A 99 -6.53 20.94 -5.59
C ALA A 99 -5.02 20.86 -5.31
N ASP A 100 -4.47 21.86 -4.62
CA ASP A 100 -3.06 21.91 -4.26
C ASP A 100 -2.69 20.76 -3.32
N THR A 101 -3.54 20.45 -2.35
CA THR A 101 -3.36 19.33 -1.43
C THR A 101 -3.31 18.00 -2.20
N THR A 102 -4.23 17.79 -3.13
CA THR A 102 -4.25 16.59 -3.97
C THR A 102 -2.99 16.49 -4.83
N ALA A 103 -2.57 17.58 -5.44
CA ALA A 103 -1.36 17.64 -6.26
C ALA A 103 -0.10 17.32 -5.43
N LEU A 104 0.02 17.87 -4.22
CA LEU A 104 1.14 17.56 -3.31
C LEU A 104 1.15 16.09 -2.89
N PHE A 105 -0.01 15.48 -2.62
CA PHE A 105 -0.10 14.06 -2.31
C PHE A 105 0.35 13.18 -3.49
N GLN A 106 -0.08 13.51 -4.71
CA GLN A 106 0.32 12.81 -5.92
C GLN A 106 1.83 12.95 -6.20
N LEU A 107 2.37 14.16 -6.04
CA LEU A 107 3.80 14.42 -6.18
C LEU A 107 4.60 13.61 -5.15
N ALA A 108 4.22 13.67 -3.89
CA ALA A 108 4.86 12.92 -2.81
C ALA A 108 4.81 11.40 -3.06
N GLN A 109 3.67 10.89 -3.52
CA GLN A 109 3.51 9.48 -3.88
C GLN A 109 4.45 9.06 -5.00
N THR A 110 4.52 9.85 -6.08
CA THR A 110 5.38 9.55 -7.24
C THR A 110 6.86 9.58 -6.84
N PHE A 111 7.27 10.59 -6.08
CA PHE A 111 8.63 10.73 -5.58
C PHE A 111 9.03 9.60 -4.63
N ALA A 112 8.17 9.27 -3.66
CA ALA A 112 8.37 8.15 -2.75
C ALA A 112 8.42 6.81 -3.51
N GLY A 113 7.60 6.65 -4.55
CA GLY A 113 7.62 5.47 -5.42
C GLY A 113 8.95 5.32 -6.16
N ALA A 114 9.50 6.40 -6.71
CA ALA A 114 10.80 6.38 -7.39
C ALA A 114 11.94 6.01 -6.43
N ILE A 115 11.99 6.64 -5.25
CA ILE A 115 12.98 6.30 -4.20
C ILE A 115 12.80 4.85 -3.74
N GLY A 116 11.56 4.43 -3.47
CA GLY A 116 11.25 3.07 -3.03
C GLY A 116 11.71 2.02 -4.04
N THR A 117 11.48 2.26 -5.32
CA THR A 117 11.93 1.35 -6.39
C THR A 117 13.46 1.26 -6.44
N ALA A 118 14.18 2.39 -6.33
CA ALA A 118 15.64 2.40 -6.32
C ALA A 118 16.20 1.66 -5.08
N VAL A 119 15.68 1.94 -3.90
CA VAL A 119 16.13 1.31 -2.65
C VAL A 119 15.86 -0.21 -2.67
N THR A 120 14.68 -0.62 -3.08
CA THR A 120 14.34 -2.06 -3.16
C THR A 120 15.18 -2.79 -4.20
N ALA A 121 15.50 -2.16 -5.33
CA ALA A 121 16.40 -2.73 -6.34
C ALA A 121 17.82 -2.93 -5.79
N VAL A 122 18.37 -1.95 -5.07
CA VAL A 122 19.69 -2.08 -4.43
C VAL A 122 19.71 -3.22 -3.42
N ILE A 123 18.71 -3.28 -2.52
CA ILE A 123 18.61 -4.34 -1.50
C ILE A 123 18.48 -5.72 -2.13
N ALA A 124 17.67 -5.83 -3.18
CA ALA A 124 17.50 -7.09 -3.90
C ALA A 124 18.80 -7.57 -4.56
N ASN A 125 19.57 -6.66 -5.19
CA ASN A 125 20.78 -6.97 -5.92
C ASN A 125 22.01 -7.24 -5.02
N GLN A 126 22.04 -6.71 -3.80
CA GLN A 126 23.13 -6.94 -2.86
C GLN A 126 23.03 -8.27 -2.12
N ALA A 127 21.93 -8.98 -2.22
CA ALA A 127 21.74 -10.25 -1.55
C ALA A 127 22.44 -11.40 -2.30
N PRO A 128 22.97 -12.41 -1.60
CA PRO A 128 23.70 -13.51 -2.21
C PRO A 128 22.81 -14.41 -3.09
N ASN A 129 21.51 -14.42 -2.86
CA ASN A 129 20.52 -15.20 -3.60
C ASN A 129 19.24 -14.39 -3.82
N MET A 130 18.54 -14.62 -4.94
CA MET A 130 17.28 -13.94 -5.27
C MET A 130 16.23 -14.08 -4.17
N THR A 131 16.09 -15.25 -3.56
CA THR A 131 15.16 -15.50 -2.45
C THR A 131 15.47 -14.61 -1.23
N LYS A 132 16.76 -14.51 -0.85
CA LYS A 132 17.16 -13.63 0.25
C LYS A 132 16.97 -12.16 -0.09
N GLY A 133 17.23 -11.75 -1.34
CA GLY A 133 16.96 -10.41 -1.81
C GLY A 133 15.48 -10.03 -1.66
N THR A 134 14.60 -10.91 -2.11
CA THR A 134 13.16 -10.75 -1.99
C THR A 134 12.70 -10.69 -0.52
N GLN A 135 13.25 -11.56 0.35
CA GLN A 135 12.96 -11.53 1.79
C GLN A 135 13.39 -10.20 2.43
N ASN A 136 14.57 -9.70 2.10
CA ASN A 136 15.06 -8.41 2.63
C ASN A 136 14.14 -7.25 2.20
N VAL A 137 13.68 -7.25 0.95
CA VAL A 137 12.73 -6.26 0.45
C VAL A 137 11.39 -6.34 1.20
N PHE A 138 10.84 -7.54 1.39
CA PHE A 138 9.58 -7.70 2.13
C PHE A 138 9.74 -7.35 3.62
N THR A 139 10.89 -7.60 4.22
CA THR A 139 11.19 -7.18 5.60
C THR A 139 11.23 -5.65 5.70
N LEU A 140 11.85 -4.97 4.73
CA LEU A 140 11.83 -3.51 4.66
C LEU A 140 10.39 -2.99 4.53
N LEU A 141 9.61 -3.54 3.61
CA LEU A 141 8.22 -3.14 3.41
C LEU A 141 7.38 -3.37 4.67
N LEU A 142 7.57 -4.48 5.36
CA LEU A 142 6.87 -4.78 6.62
C LEU A 142 7.23 -3.75 7.71
N SER A 143 8.50 -3.39 7.83
CA SER A 143 8.93 -2.36 8.80
C SER A 143 8.31 -0.99 8.52
N LEU A 144 8.21 -0.62 7.24
CA LEU A 144 7.55 0.63 6.82
C LEU A 144 6.04 0.59 7.11
N VAL A 145 5.36 -0.53 6.85
CA VAL A 145 3.93 -0.67 7.16
C VAL A 145 3.68 -0.60 8.67
N ILE A 146 4.53 -1.21 9.49
CA ILE A 146 4.46 -1.11 10.96
C ILE A 146 4.65 0.35 11.39
N PHE A 147 5.64 1.05 10.82
CA PHE A 147 5.88 2.47 11.13
C PHE A 147 4.66 3.34 10.79
N VAL A 148 4.04 3.14 9.63
CA VAL A 148 2.82 3.83 9.22
C VAL A 148 1.67 3.50 10.18
N PHE A 149 1.50 2.24 10.54
CA PHE A 149 0.45 1.81 11.46
C PHE A 149 0.59 2.46 12.84
N LEU A 150 1.80 2.50 13.39
CA LEU A 150 2.10 3.19 14.65
C LEU A 150 1.85 4.70 14.55
N SER A 151 2.21 5.31 13.42
CA SER A 151 1.95 6.72 13.16
C SER A 151 0.45 7.05 13.19
N TYR A 152 -0.41 6.19 12.61
CA TYR A 152 -1.85 6.35 12.69
C TYR A 152 -2.38 6.18 14.13
N LEU A 153 -1.87 5.22 14.89
CA LEU A 153 -2.25 5.05 16.29
C LEU A 153 -1.97 6.32 17.11
N LEU A 154 -0.78 6.90 16.91
CA LEU A 154 -0.37 8.12 17.61
C LEU A 154 -1.23 9.33 17.17
N LEU A 155 -1.50 9.46 15.87
CA LEU A 155 -2.33 10.53 15.32
C LEU A 155 -3.73 10.50 15.93
N PHE A 156 -4.39 9.34 15.89
CA PHE A 156 -5.75 9.21 16.41
C PHE A 156 -5.83 9.35 17.93
N LYS A 157 -4.79 8.94 18.67
CA LYS A 157 -4.69 9.18 20.11
C LYS A 157 -4.61 10.68 20.43
N ARG A 158 -3.84 11.44 19.63
CA ARG A 158 -3.74 12.91 19.79
C ARG A 158 -5.05 13.61 19.44
N ILE A 159 -5.74 13.19 18.38
CA ILE A 159 -7.04 13.76 17.98
C ILE A 159 -8.10 13.48 19.06
N ALA A 160 -8.10 12.30 19.66
CA ALA A 160 -9.01 11.96 20.76
C ALA A 160 -8.74 12.80 22.01
N ALA A 161 -7.46 13.02 22.35
CA ALA A 161 -7.06 13.83 23.49
C ALA A 161 -7.37 15.34 23.33
N LYS A 162 -7.51 15.84 22.08
CA LYS A 162 -7.82 17.25 21.80
C LYS A 162 -9.34 17.54 21.80
N LYS A 163 -10.18 16.49 21.84
CA LYS A 163 -11.65 16.61 21.91
C LYS A 163 -12.21 16.53 23.33
N LEU A 164 -11.38 16.31 24.33
CA LEU A 164 -11.63 16.43 25.77
C LEU A 164 -11.18 17.81 26.27
#